data_395f8617893914a85e3cadd57337693b
#
_entry.id   395f8617893914a85e3cadd57337693b
#
_cell.length_a   1.000
_cell.length_b   1.000
_cell.length_c   1.000
_cell.angle_alpha   90.00
_cell.angle_beta   90.00
_cell.angle_gamma   90.00
#
_symmetry.space_group_name_H-M   'P 1'
#
loop_
_entity.id
_entity.type
_entity.pdbx_description
1 polymer ?
#
loop_
_entity_poly.entity_id
_entity_poly.type
_entity_poly.pdbx_seq_one_letter_code
_entity_poly.pdbx_strand_id
1 'polypeptide(L)'
;RNRNVNVKGGKFLESIADADTIVFDKTGTLTKAEPTVVKVVSFNGDSEDELLRTAACLEEHFPHSMAKAVVDAAKKKSLDHEEKHSKVEYIVAHGISTQLEGKKTIIGSHHFVFEDEKCHIPEGKEKLFEQLPLEYSHLYLAIEGELAAVICIEDPLREEAADAIRALKESGISKVVMMTGDSDRTARAIAERVGVDQYFSEVLPEDKARFVEQEKTAGRKVIMVGDGVNDSPALSAADVGI
;
A
#
# COMPACT_ATOMS: atom_id res chain seq x y z
N ARG A 1 -15.41 23.43 -15.37
CA ARG A 1 -15.30 23.95 -13.99
C ARG A 1 -16.05 23.13 -12.92
N ASN A 2 -16.83 22.12 -13.29
CA ASN A 2 -17.66 21.38 -12.30
C ASN A 2 -16.98 20.18 -11.62
N ARG A 3 -15.66 19.97 -11.80
CA ARG A 3 -14.94 18.82 -11.24
C ARG A 3 -13.63 19.16 -10.53
N ASN A 4 -13.44 20.40 -10.10
CA ASN A 4 -12.27 20.88 -9.35
C ASN A 4 -10.89 20.49 -9.91
N VAL A 5 -10.76 20.31 -11.21
CA VAL A 5 -9.47 20.08 -11.86
C VAL A 5 -8.96 21.39 -12.45
N ASN A 6 -7.88 21.90 -11.89
CA ASN A 6 -7.19 23.08 -12.42
C ASN A 6 -6.01 22.62 -13.29
N VAL A 7 -6.12 22.85 -14.59
CA VAL A 7 -5.02 22.56 -15.53
C VAL A 7 -4.23 23.85 -15.80
N LYS A 8 -2.94 23.83 -15.49
CA LYS A 8 -2.04 24.96 -15.74
C LYS A 8 -1.36 24.79 -17.10
N GLY A 9 -1.81 25.59 -18.08
CA GLY A 9 -1.12 25.79 -19.37
C GLY A 9 -1.58 24.88 -20.52
N GLY A 10 -1.52 25.41 -21.75
CA GLY A 10 -1.97 24.74 -22.96
C GLY A 10 -1.20 23.45 -23.29
N LYS A 11 0.10 23.40 -22.98
CA LYS A 11 0.92 22.19 -23.18
C LYS A 11 0.43 20.99 -22.39
N PHE A 12 -0.09 21.21 -21.17
CA PHE A 12 -0.66 20.13 -20.36
C PHE A 12 -1.95 19.57 -20.96
N LEU A 13 -2.79 20.43 -21.53
CA LEU A 13 -4.02 20.00 -22.21
C LEU A 13 -3.72 19.15 -23.44
N GLU A 14 -2.71 19.53 -24.22
CA GLU A 14 -2.26 18.77 -25.39
C GLU A 14 -1.68 17.41 -24.94
N SER A 15 -0.87 17.38 -23.89
CA SER A 15 -0.31 16.13 -23.35
C SER A 15 -1.39 15.20 -22.80
N ILE A 16 -2.44 15.73 -22.16
CA ILE A 16 -3.59 14.93 -21.70
C ILE A 16 -4.36 14.35 -22.90
N ALA A 17 -4.56 15.14 -23.95
CA ALA A 17 -5.26 14.70 -25.16
C ALA A 17 -4.50 13.60 -25.91
N ASP A 18 -3.17 13.65 -25.87
CA ASP A 18 -2.29 12.68 -26.56
C ASP A 18 -1.95 11.45 -25.69
N ALA A 19 -2.29 11.43 -24.42
CA ALA A 19 -1.98 10.33 -23.53
C ALA A 19 -2.73 9.05 -23.91
N ASP A 20 -2.01 7.94 -23.93
CA ASP A 20 -2.54 6.62 -24.24
C ASP A 20 -2.51 5.67 -23.01
N THR A 21 -1.75 6.02 -21.99
CA THR A 21 -1.55 5.21 -20.80
C THR A 21 -1.79 6.05 -19.55
N ILE A 22 -2.58 5.50 -18.63
CA ILE A 22 -2.79 6.09 -17.30
C ILE A 22 -2.28 5.10 -16.24
N VAL A 23 -1.45 5.61 -15.33
CA VAL A 23 -0.96 4.86 -14.17
C VAL A 23 -1.59 5.45 -12.92
N PHE A 24 -2.28 4.62 -12.14
CA PHE A 24 -2.86 4.98 -10.87
C PHE A 24 -2.05 4.42 -9.71
N ASP A 25 -1.76 5.24 -8.70
CA ASP A 25 -1.48 4.72 -7.38
C ASP A 25 -2.81 4.26 -6.74
N LYS A 26 -2.86 3.06 -6.18
CA LYS A 26 -4.07 2.52 -5.57
C LYS A 26 -4.54 3.38 -4.39
N THR A 27 -3.66 3.57 -3.42
CA THR A 27 -3.98 4.23 -2.15
C THR A 27 -4.19 5.73 -2.33
N GLY A 28 -5.33 6.23 -1.87
CA GLY A 28 -5.70 7.64 -1.96
C GLY A 28 -6.24 8.08 -3.30
N THR A 29 -6.13 7.25 -4.35
CA THR A 29 -6.63 7.54 -5.70
C THR A 29 -7.81 6.64 -6.04
N LEU A 30 -7.59 5.33 -6.13
CA LEU A 30 -8.66 4.34 -6.33
C LEU A 30 -9.40 4.02 -5.03
N THR A 31 -8.79 4.33 -3.89
CA THR A 31 -9.37 4.15 -2.56
C THR A 31 -9.73 5.49 -1.92
N LYS A 32 -10.55 5.42 -0.86
CA LYS A 32 -10.99 6.60 -0.09
C LYS A 32 -9.92 7.17 0.84
N ALA A 33 -8.79 6.50 1.00
CA ALA A 33 -7.72 6.82 1.96
C ALA A 33 -8.20 6.88 3.42
N GLU A 34 -9.12 6.00 3.76
CA GLU A 34 -9.68 5.84 5.10
C GLU A 34 -9.41 4.42 5.62
N PRO A 35 -8.15 4.03 5.84
CA PRO A 35 -7.80 2.68 6.25
C PRO A 35 -8.29 2.38 7.66
N THR A 36 -8.81 1.17 7.85
CA THR A 36 -9.32 0.66 9.12
C THR A 36 -8.86 -0.77 9.33
N VAL A 37 -8.37 -1.10 10.52
CA VAL A 37 -8.06 -2.48 10.90
C VAL A 37 -9.37 -3.26 11.05
N VAL A 38 -9.51 -4.33 10.29
CA VAL A 38 -10.71 -5.18 10.32
C VAL A 38 -10.45 -6.52 10.99
N LYS A 39 -9.21 -7.00 10.96
CA LYS A 39 -8.85 -8.29 11.53
C LYS A 39 -7.37 -8.36 11.88
N VAL A 40 -7.04 -9.04 12.98
CA VAL A 40 -5.66 -9.44 13.32
C VAL A 40 -5.61 -10.96 13.32
N VAL A 41 -4.73 -11.54 12.54
CA VAL A 41 -4.54 -12.99 12.46
C VAL A 41 -3.25 -13.37 13.18
N SER A 42 -3.37 -14.16 14.26
CA SER A 42 -2.23 -14.63 15.03
C SER A 42 -1.54 -15.82 14.36
N PHE A 43 -0.23 -15.77 14.27
CA PHE A 43 0.62 -16.85 13.75
C PHE A 43 1.52 -17.49 14.80
N ASN A 44 1.66 -16.86 15.97
CA ASN A 44 2.55 -17.34 17.04
C ASN A 44 1.82 -17.83 18.30
N GLY A 45 0.49 -17.85 18.28
CA GLY A 45 -0.33 -18.25 19.45
C GLY A 45 -0.63 -17.13 20.44
N ASP A 46 -0.02 -15.96 20.31
CA ASP A 46 -0.36 -14.80 21.14
C ASP A 46 -1.77 -14.30 20.81
N SER A 47 -2.41 -13.63 21.76
CA SER A 47 -3.74 -13.06 21.52
C SER A 47 -3.70 -11.94 20.48
N GLU A 48 -4.80 -11.77 19.77
CA GLU A 48 -4.96 -10.69 18.78
C GLU A 48 -4.74 -9.32 19.42
N ASP A 49 -5.20 -9.11 20.64
CA ASP A 49 -5.03 -7.85 21.37
C ASP A 49 -3.57 -7.56 21.74
N GLU A 50 -2.81 -8.56 22.16
CA GLU A 50 -1.38 -8.43 22.42
C GLU A 50 -0.60 -8.09 21.16
N LEU A 51 -0.92 -8.75 20.06
CA LEU A 51 -0.28 -8.50 18.77
C LEU A 51 -0.63 -7.12 18.23
N LEU A 52 -1.87 -6.68 18.37
CA LEU A 52 -2.29 -5.34 17.99
C LEU A 52 -1.62 -4.27 18.85
N ARG A 53 -1.48 -4.50 20.15
CA ARG A 53 -0.74 -3.61 21.07
C ARG A 53 0.72 -3.47 20.64
N THR A 54 1.38 -4.58 20.34
CA THR A 54 2.76 -4.59 19.84
C THR A 54 2.90 -3.81 18.56
N ALA A 55 2.01 -4.03 17.59
CA ALA A 55 2.01 -3.31 16.33
C ALA A 55 1.79 -1.81 16.51
N ALA A 56 0.85 -1.41 17.36
CA ALA A 56 0.59 -0.01 17.67
C ALA A 56 1.79 0.67 18.32
N CYS A 57 2.50 -0.03 19.20
CA CYS A 57 3.72 0.46 19.82
C CYS A 57 4.80 0.80 18.78
N LEU A 58 4.98 -0.05 17.76
CA LEU A 58 5.94 0.21 16.68
C LEU A 58 5.49 1.35 15.77
N GLU A 59 4.21 1.42 15.48
CA GLU A 59 3.64 2.36 14.48
C GLU A 59 3.35 3.76 15.05
N GLU A 60 3.35 3.94 16.36
CA GLU A 60 2.91 5.17 17.04
C GLU A 60 3.63 6.43 16.58
N HIS A 61 4.90 6.31 16.23
CA HIS A 61 5.73 7.46 15.88
C HIS A 61 5.84 7.73 14.37
N PHE A 62 5.11 6.97 13.55
CA PHE A 62 5.21 7.07 12.10
C PHE A 62 3.93 7.63 11.45
N PRO A 63 4.04 8.75 10.72
CA PRO A 63 2.90 9.46 10.18
C PRO A 63 2.46 8.92 8.82
N HIS A 64 2.03 7.66 8.73
CA HIS A 64 1.39 7.15 7.52
C HIS A 64 0.01 6.59 7.83
N SER A 65 -0.85 6.49 6.81
CA SER A 65 -2.26 6.15 7.01
C SER A 65 -2.51 4.78 7.63
N MET A 66 -1.70 3.77 7.26
CA MET A 66 -1.82 2.42 7.83
C MET A 66 -1.37 2.38 9.30
N ALA A 67 -0.30 3.10 9.65
CA ALA A 67 0.13 3.26 11.03
C ALA A 67 -0.97 3.87 11.90
N LYS A 68 -1.59 4.93 11.40
CA LYS A 68 -2.72 5.57 12.08
C LYS A 68 -3.88 4.60 12.30
N ALA A 69 -4.21 3.79 11.31
CA ALA A 69 -5.26 2.77 11.42
C ALA A 69 -4.97 1.76 12.54
N VAL A 70 -3.73 1.31 12.65
CA VAL A 70 -3.27 0.38 13.71
C VAL A 70 -3.37 1.02 15.09
N VAL A 71 -2.85 2.23 15.24
CA VAL A 71 -2.89 2.98 16.50
C VAL A 71 -4.34 3.27 16.93
N ASP A 72 -5.19 3.69 16.01
CA ASP A 72 -6.61 3.97 16.29
C ASP A 72 -7.36 2.69 16.70
N ALA A 73 -7.07 1.55 16.07
CA ALA A 73 -7.67 0.27 16.45
C ALA A 73 -7.27 -0.16 17.86
N ALA A 74 -6.01 0.03 18.25
CA ALA A 74 -5.55 -0.25 19.60
C ALA A 74 -6.22 0.68 20.63
N LYS A 75 -6.36 1.95 20.33
CA LYS A 75 -7.06 2.93 21.18
C LYS A 75 -8.52 2.58 21.38
N LYS A 76 -9.24 2.17 20.35
CA LYS A 76 -10.64 1.74 20.43
C LYS A 76 -10.84 0.55 21.37
N LYS A 77 -9.85 -0.34 21.45
CA LYS A 77 -9.87 -1.48 22.36
C LYS A 77 -9.28 -1.16 23.74
N SER A 78 -8.94 0.10 24.02
CA SER A 78 -8.29 0.54 25.25
C SER A 78 -7.01 -0.23 25.56
N LEU A 79 -6.26 -0.57 24.54
CA LEU A 79 -4.97 -1.24 24.67
C LEU A 79 -3.89 -0.20 24.94
N ASP A 80 -3.67 0.08 26.20
CA ASP A 80 -2.55 0.92 26.63
C ASP A 80 -1.24 0.15 26.50
N HIS A 81 -0.20 0.82 26.07
CA HIS A 81 1.15 0.27 26.09
C HIS A 81 2.10 1.22 26.80
N GLU A 82 2.97 0.66 27.62
CA GLU A 82 4.15 1.35 28.05
C GLU A 82 5.19 1.28 26.93
N GLU A 83 5.89 2.36 26.69
CA GLU A 83 7.01 2.34 25.74
C GLU A 83 8.06 1.34 26.23
N LYS A 84 8.05 0.14 25.69
CA LYS A 84 8.97 -0.95 26.05
C LYS A 84 10.07 -1.17 25.02
N HIS A 85 10.11 -0.34 23.98
CA HIS A 85 11.10 -0.45 22.93
C HIS A 85 12.33 0.42 23.24
N SER A 86 13.49 -0.10 22.87
CA SER A 86 14.70 0.68 22.73
C SER A 86 14.62 1.54 21.48
N LYS A 87 15.71 1.95 20.89
CA LYS A 87 15.72 2.75 19.67
C LYS A 87 14.92 2.07 18.54
N VAL A 88 13.93 2.77 17.98
CA VAL A 88 13.20 2.35 16.78
C VAL A 88 13.98 2.78 15.53
N GLU A 89 14.26 1.83 14.66
CA GLU A 89 14.85 2.10 13.35
C GLU A 89 13.77 2.11 12.29
N TYR A 90 13.58 3.28 11.67
CA TYR A 90 12.71 3.43 10.52
C TYR A 90 13.50 3.20 9.24
N ILE A 91 13.18 2.13 8.53
CA ILE A 91 13.73 1.87 7.20
C ILE A 91 12.80 2.53 6.19
N VAL A 92 13.26 3.63 5.61
CA VAL A 92 12.44 4.54 4.80
C VAL A 92 11.47 3.80 3.88
N ALA A 93 10.19 4.03 4.12
CA ALA A 93 9.06 3.52 3.34
C ALA A 93 8.90 1.99 3.26
N HIS A 94 9.76 1.20 3.88
CA HIS A 94 9.70 -0.26 3.86
C HIS A 94 9.06 -0.84 5.11
N GLY A 95 9.44 -0.33 6.28
CA GLY A 95 8.94 -0.83 7.55
C GLY A 95 9.71 -0.28 8.74
N ILE A 96 9.45 -0.89 9.88
CA ILE A 96 10.00 -0.51 11.18
C ILE A 96 10.69 -1.71 11.80
N SER A 97 11.87 -1.49 12.36
CA SER A 97 12.61 -2.47 13.12
C SER A 97 12.99 -1.92 14.50
N THR A 98 12.79 -2.70 15.53
CA THR A 98 13.18 -2.33 16.89
C THR A 98 13.52 -3.57 17.72
N GLN A 99 14.13 -3.33 18.87
CA GLN A 99 14.25 -4.32 19.94
C GLN A 99 13.11 -4.07 20.94
N LEU A 100 12.26 -5.06 21.11
CA LEU A 100 11.15 -5.04 22.08
C LEU A 100 11.35 -6.17 23.10
N GLU A 101 11.55 -5.82 24.36
CA GLU A 101 11.84 -6.79 25.41
C GLU A 101 13.02 -7.74 25.06
N GLY A 102 14.05 -7.20 24.41
CA GLY A 102 15.23 -7.96 23.99
C GLY A 102 15.05 -8.78 22.72
N LYS A 103 13.89 -8.74 22.09
CA LYS A 103 13.60 -9.45 20.85
C LYS A 103 13.52 -8.51 19.65
N LYS A 104 14.17 -8.88 18.55
CA LYS A 104 14.04 -8.13 17.28
C LYS A 104 12.60 -8.24 16.78
N THR A 105 11.94 -7.11 16.69
CA THR A 105 10.55 -7.01 16.28
C THR A 105 10.44 -6.06 15.08
N ILE A 106 9.80 -6.50 14.02
CA ILE A 106 9.64 -5.73 12.79
C ILE A 106 8.18 -5.70 12.37
N ILE A 107 7.80 -4.62 11.69
CA ILE A 107 6.49 -4.47 11.08
C ILE A 107 6.63 -3.77 9.73
N GLY A 108 5.92 -4.23 8.73
CA GLY A 108 5.98 -3.60 7.41
C GLY A 108 5.26 -4.39 6.32
N SER A 109 5.61 -4.05 5.08
CA SER A 109 5.07 -4.70 3.88
C SER A 109 5.52 -6.14 3.74
N HIS A 110 4.87 -6.88 2.85
CA HIS A 110 5.29 -8.24 2.47
C HIS A 110 6.74 -8.27 2.00
N HIS A 111 7.12 -7.35 1.12
CA HIS A 111 8.49 -7.26 0.61
C HIS A 111 9.50 -7.06 1.74
N PHE A 112 9.25 -6.11 2.63
CA PHE A 112 10.14 -5.82 3.76
C PHE A 112 10.34 -7.04 4.67
N VAL A 113 9.25 -7.66 5.09
CA VAL A 113 9.30 -8.76 6.06
C VAL A 113 9.89 -10.03 5.47
N PHE A 114 9.51 -10.40 4.26
CA PHE A 114 9.91 -11.69 3.65
C PHE A 114 11.10 -11.60 2.72
N GLU A 115 11.28 -10.50 2.00
CA GLU A 115 12.38 -10.34 1.05
C GLU A 115 13.60 -9.67 1.69
N ASP A 116 13.41 -8.53 2.34
CA ASP A 116 14.52 -7.77 2.93
C ASP A 116 15.00 -8.40 4.23
N GLU A 117 14.10 -8.70 5.16
CA GLU A 117 14.41 -9.21 6.50
C GLU A 117 14.43 -10.74 6.57
N LYS A 118 14.06 -11.42 5.48
CA LYS A 118 14.12 -12.89 5.38
C LYS A 118 13.38 -13.63 6.48
N CYS A 119 12.29 -13.06 6.98
CA CYS A 119 11.42 -13.74 7.94
C CYS A 119 10.70 -14.91 7.28
N HIS A 120 10.27 -15.86 8.08
CA HIS A 120 9.55 -17.03 7.59
C HIS A 120 8.24 -17.24 8.34
N ILE A 121 7.35 -18.00 7.70
CA ILE A 121 6.07 -18.39 8.29
C ILE A 121 6.35 -19.53 9.26
N PRO A 122 5.80 -19.51 10.50
CA PRO A 122 5.96 -20.62 11.43
C PRO A 122 5.49 -21.94 10.84
N GLU A 123 6.20 -23.01 11.16
CA GLU A 123 5.86 -24.36 10.72
C GLU A 123 4.39 -24.71 11.05
N GLY A 124 3.69 -25.25 10.07
CA GLY A 124 2.28 -25.62 10.22
C GLY A 124 1.28 -24.47 10.01
N LYS A 125 1.75 -23.25 9.75
CA LYS A 125 0.89 -22.07 9.55
C LYS A 125 0.77 -21.64 8.09
N GLU A 126 1.32 -22.39 7.15
CA GLU A 126 1.31 -22.08 5.72
C GLU A 126 -0.12 -21.99 5.16
N LYS A 127 -1.02 -22.91 5.58
CA LYS A 127 -2.43 -22.88 5.17
C LYS A 127 -3.15 -21.65 5.69
N LEU A 128 -2.89 -21.26 6.94
CA LEU A 128 -3.46 -20.05 7.53
C LEU A 128 -3.03 -18.81 6.72
N PHE A 129 -1.78 -18.76 6.30
CA PHE A 129 -1.26 -17.67 5.48
C PHE A 129 -1.94 -17.64 4.09
N GLU A 130 -2.11 -18.78 3.44
CA GLU A 130 -2.78 -18.90 2.15
C GLU A 130 -4.26 -18.51 2.21
N GLN A 131 -4.89 -18.67 3.37
CA GLN A 131 -6.29 -18.35 3.61
C GLN A 131 -6.55 -16.89 4.02
N LEU A 132 -5.52 -16.06 4.09
CA LEU A 132 -5.70 -14.63 4.40
C LEU A 132 -6.63 -13.97 3.38
N PRO A 133 -7.56 -13.10 3.84
CA PRO A 133 -8.49 -12.41 2.95
C PRO A 133 -7.75 -11.55 1.93
N LEU A 134 -7.99 -11.74 0.64
CA LEU A 134 -7.30 -11.02 -0.44
C LEU A 134 -7.86 -9.62 -0.69
N GLU A 135 -9.06 -9.33 -0.21
CA GLU A 135 -9.70 -8.02 -0.36
C GLU A 135 -9.11 -6.94 0.53
N TYR A 136 -8.29 -7.31 1.52
CA TYR A 136 -7.66 -6.37 2.46
C TYR A 136 -6.17 -6.20 2.18
N SER A 137 -5.66 -5.02 2.46
CA SER A 137 -4.21 -4.81 2.57
C SER A 137 -3.69 -5.51 3.82
N HIS A 138 -2.48 -6.03 3.75
CA HIS A 138 -1.86 -6.76 4.85
C HIS A 138 -0.62 -6.03 5.37
N LEU A 139 -0.54 -5.88 6.67
CA LEU A 139 0.63 -5.40 7.39
C LEU A 139 1.17 -6.57 8.22
N TYR A 140 2.46 -6.87 8.06
CA TYR A 140 3.08 -8.05 8.64
C TYR A 140 3.92 -7.68 9.85
N LEU A 141 3.68 -8.37 10.96
CA LEU A 141 4.44 -8.26 12.21
C LEU A 141 5.26 -9.53 12.39
N ALA A 142 6.56 -9.40 12.54
CA ALA A 142 7.46 -10.53 12.79
C ALA A 142 8.31 -10.30 14.03
N ILE A 143 8.56 -11.37 14.77
CA ILE A 143 9.35 -11.37 16.00
C ILE A 143 10.42 -12.45 15.88
N GLU A 144 11.68 -12.09 16.08
CA GLU A 144 12.82 -13.00 15.99
C GLU A 144 12.86 -13.81 14.67
N GLY A 145 12.55 -13.16 13.56
CA GLY A 145 12.61 -13.77 12.23
C GLY A 145 11.41 -14.61 11.84
N GLU A 146 10.39 -14.71 12.69
CA GLU A 146 9.16 -15.45 12.40
C GLU A 146 7.93 -14.55 12.35
N LEU A 147 7.05 -14.81 11.40
CA LEU A 147 5.77 -14.10 11.32
C LEU A 147 4.95 -14.34 12.60
N ALA A 148 4.61 -13.27 13.30
CA ALA A 148 3.81 -13.29 14.52
C ALA A 148 2.34 -12.97 14.27
N ALA A 149 2.07 -12.02 13.38
CA ALA A 149 0.71 -11.59 13.06
C ALA A 149 0.62 -11.00 11.65
N VAL A 150 -0.57 -11.08 11.08
CA VAL A 150 -0.97 -10.29 9.92
C VAL A 150 -2.14 -9.41 10.31
N ILE A 151 -1.98 -8.11 10.12
CA ILE A 151 -3.03 -7.12 10.37
C ILE A 151 -3.70 -6.83 9.04
N CYS A 152 -4.98 -7.18 8.94
CA CYS A 152 -5.78 -6.94 7.75
C CYS A 152 -6.40 -5.55 7.84
N ILE A 153 -6.13 -4.72 6.86
CA ILE A 153 -6.54 -3.32 6.80
C ILE A 153 -7.43 -3.13 5.57
N GLU A 154 -8.64 -2.65 5.81
CA GLU A 154 -9.55 -2.25 4.76
C GLU A 154 -9.30 -0.78 4.42
N ASP A 155 -8.99 -0.53 3.15
CA ASP A 155 -9.00 0.80 2.56
C ASP A 155 -10.00 0.74 1.39
N PRO A 156 -11.25 1.18 1.61
CA PRO A 156 -12.33 0.93 0.67
C PRO A 156 -12.04 1.54 -0.70
N LEU A 157 -12.26 0.77 -1.75
CA LEU A 157 -12.29 1.30 -3.11
C LEU A 157 -13.42 2.32 -3.22
N ARG A 158 -13.16 3.37 -3.99
CA ARG A 158 -14.23 4.31 -4.36
C ARG A 158 -15.29 3.56 -5.16
N GLU A 159 -16.55 3.86 -4.90
CA GLU A 159 -17.68 3.20 -5.59
C GLU A 159 -17.61 3.39 -7.11
N GLU A 160 -17.13 4.56 -7.55
CA GLU A 160 -16.96 4.92 -8.95
C GLU A 160 -15.69 4.39 -9.62
N ALA A 161 -14.79 3.71 -8.90
CA ALA A 161 -13.47 3.33 -9.42
C ALA A 161 -13.54 2.48 -10.69
N ALA A 162 -14.31 1.41 -10.69
CA ALA A 162 -14.45 0.53 -11.85
C ALA A 162 -15.11 1.24 -13.03
N ASP A 163 -16.13 2.05 -12.78
CA ASP A 163 -16.82 2.82 -13.81
C ASP A 163 -15.93 3.91 -14.41
N ALA A 164 -15.13 4.57 -13.58
CA ALA A 164 -14.16 5.56 -14.04
C ALA A 164 -13.08 4.94 -14.94
N ILE A 165 -12.56 3.79 -14.60
CA ILE A 165 -11.58 3.07 -15.42
C ILE A 165 -12.19 2.65 -16.75
N ARG A 166 -13.41 2.14 -16.73
CA ARG A 166 -14.14 1.79 -17.95
C ARG A 166 -14.34 3.01 -18.87
N ALA A 167 -14.76 4.14 -18.29
CA ALA A 167 -14.96 5.39 -19.02
C ALA A 167 -13.66 5.91 -19.65
N LEU A 168 -12.52 5.77 -18.96
CA LEU A 168 -11.20 6.12 -19.50
C LEU A 168 -10.85 5.28 -20.73
N LYS A 169 -11.07 3.98 -20.68
CA LYS A 169 -10.84 3.08 -21.82
C LYS A 169 -11.75 3.42 -23.00
N GLU A 170 -13.02 3.70 -22.75
CA GLU A 170 -13.97 4.12 -23.78
C GLU A 170 -13.63 5.47 -24.40
N SER A 171 -12.95 6.35 -23.66
CA SER A 171 -12.52 7.66 -24.16
C SER A 171 -11.24 7.65 -25.01
N GLY A 172 -10.62 6.49 -25.19
CA GLY A 172 -9.43 6.32 -26.04
C GLY A 172 -8.14 5.99 -25.31
N ILE A 173 -8.15 5.85 -23.98
CA ILE A 173 -7.00 5.35 -23.22
C ILE A 173 -6.83 3.86 -23.52
N SER A 174 -5.69 3.50 -24.10
CA SER A 174 -5.40 2.13 -24.53
C SER A 174 -4.91 1.24 -23.39
N LYS A 175 -4.32 1.82 -22.33
CA LYS A 175 -3.79 1.06 -21.21
C LYS A 175 -3.99 1.78 -19.87
N VAL A 176 -4.57 1.07 -18.90
CA VAL A 176 -4.72 1.52 -17.51
C VAL A 176 -3.92 0.61 -16.63
N VAL A 177 -3.03 1.19 -15.83
CA VAL A 177 -2.09 0.49 -14.94
C VAL A 177 -2.35 0.91 -13.49
N MET A 178 -2.32 -0.05 -12.59
CA MET A 178 -2.38 0.20 -11.15
C MET A 178 -1.03 -0.13 -10.50
N MET A 179 -0.56 0.73 -9.61
CA MET A 179 0.58 0.45 -8.71
C MET A 179 0.12 0.33 -7.28
N THR A 180 0.67 -0.61 -6.54
CA THR A 180 0.37 -0.83 -5.13
C THR A 180 1.56 -1.44 -4.38
N GLY A 181 1.67 -1.12 -3.10
CA GLY A 181 2.60 -1.79 -2.18
C GLY A 181 2.09 -3.15 -1.68
N ASP A 182 0.85 -3.51 -1.97
CA ASP A 182 0.26 -4.79 -1.55
C ASP A 182 0.99 -6.00 -2.17
N SER A 183 0.80 -7.17 -1.56
CA SER A 183 1.26 -8.44 -2.14
C SER A 183 0.61 -8.70 -3.50
N ASP A 184 1.25 -9.52 -4.32
CA ASP A 184 0.76 -9.85 -5.67
C ASP A 184 -0.66 -10.43 -5.64
N ARG A 185 -0.98 -11.29 -4.68
CA ARG A 185 -2.30 -11.90 -4.56
C ARG A 185 -3.40 -10.86 -4.33
N THR A 186 -3.18 -9.93 -3.41
CA THR A 186 -4.11 -8.83 -3.13
C THR A 186 -4.21 -7.87 -4.30
N ALA A 187 -3.08 -7.50 -4.89
CA ALA A 187 -3.04 -6.61 -6.05
C ALA A 187 -3.81 -7.19 -7.24
N ARG A 188 -3.64 -8.47 -7.51
CA ARG A 188 -4.37 -9.18 -8.57
C ARG A 188 -5.89 -9.13 -8.35
N ALA A 189 -6.33 -9.44 -7.14
CA ALA A 189 -7.76 -9.44 -6.80
C ALA A 189 -8.39 -8.05 -6.99
N ILE A 190 -7.69 -7.00 -6.58
CA ILE A 190 -8.14 -5.61 -6.74
C ILE A 190 -8.11 -5.21 -8.22
N ALA A 191 -7.05 -5.55 -8.95
CA ALA A 191 -6.91 -5.24 -10.38
C ALA A 191 -8.06 -5.83 -11.21
N GLU A 192 -8.40 -7.07 -10.95
CA GLU A 192 -9.56 -7.74 -11.60
C GLU A 192 -10.87 -7.03 -11.25
N ARG A 193 -11.05 -6.63 -10.00
CA ARG A 193 -12.25 -5.96 -9.52
C ARG A 193 -12.48 -4.59 -10.15
N VAL A 194 -11.43 -3.79 -10.32
CA VAL A 194 -11.52 -2.46 -10.92
C VAL A 194 -11.36 -2.45 -12.43
N GLY A 195 -10.84 -3.52 -13.03
CA GLY A 195 -10.74 -3.68 -14.48
C GLY A 195 -9.54 -2.99 -15.13
N VAL A 196 -8.43 -2.82 -14.41
CA VAL A 196 -7.17 -2.34 -14.99
C VAL A 196 -6.55 -3.39 -15.91
N ASP A 197 -5.76 -2.94 -16.89
CA ASP A 197 -5.11 -3.83 -17.87
C ASP A 197 -3.86 -4.48 -17.31
N GLN A 198 -3.17 -3.79 -16.43
CA GLN A 198 -1.93 -4.25 -15.80
C GLN A 198 -1.84 -3.70 -14.39
N TYR A 199 -1.16 -4.44 -13.52
CA TYR A 199 -0.84 -3.97 -12.19
C TYR A 199 0.63 -4.28 -11.86
N PHE A 200 1.20 -3.46 -10.97
CA PHE A 200 2.46 -3.72 -10.31
C PHE A 200 2.22 -3.85 -8.81
N SER A 201 2.60 -4.99 -8.26
CA SER A 201 2.52 -5.30 -6.83
C SER A 201 3.86 -5.06 -6.13
N GLU A 202 3.82 -4.98 -4.80
CA GLU A 202 5.01 -4.80 -3.96
C GLU A 202 5.91 -3.63 -4.38
N VAL A 203 5.28 -2.59 -4.93
CA VAL A 203 5.99 -1.39 -5.41
C VAL A 203 6.43 -0.56 -4.21
N LEU A 204 7.73 -0.32 -4.15
CA LEU A 204 8.31 0.60 -3.17
C LEU A 204 8.15 2.03 -3.66
N PRO A 205 8.01 3.02 -2.76
CA PRO A 205 7.88 4.42 -3.16
C PRO A 205 9.00 4.91 -4.08
N GLU A 206 10.23 4.48 -3.85
CA GLU A 206 11.39 4.80 -4.67
C GLU A 206 11.34 4.19 -6.08
N ASP A 207 10.58 3.12 -6.28
CA ASP A 207 10.47 2.43 -7.57
C ASP A 207 9.35 2.96 -8.47
N LYS A 208 8.42 3.74 -7.94
CA LYS A 208 7.27 4.26 -8.69
C LYS A 208 7.70 5.04 -9.93
N ALA A 209 8.68 5.93 -9.80
CA ALA A 209 9.21 6.70 -10.92
C ALA A 209 9.81 5.79 -12.00
N ARG A 210 10.51 4.74 -11.61
CA ARG A 210 11.09 3.76 -12.53
C ARG A 210 10.03 3.05 -13.36
N PHE A 211 8.92 2.65 -12.77
CA PHE A 211 7.82 2.02 -13.51
C PHE A 211 7.18 2.97 -14.51
N VAL A 212 7.02 4.24 -14.15
CA VAL A 212 6.55 5.28 -15.08
C VAL A 212 7.52 5.45 -16.25
N GLU A 213 8.82 5.51 -15.97
CA GLU A 213 9.87 5.61 -17.00
C GLU A 213 9.88 4.39 -17.94
N GLN A 214 9.64 3.19 -17.43
CA GLN A 214 9.52 1.98 -18.25
C GLN A 214 8.38 2.09 -19.27
N GLU A 215 7.22 2.60 -18.86
CA GLU A 215 6.08 2.81 -19.75
C GLU A 215 6.42 3.86 -20.83
N LYS A 216 7.10 4.95 -20.47
CA LYS A 216 7.56 5.96 -21.42
C LYS A 216 8.59 5.41 -22.41
N THR A 217 9.54 4.61 -21.94
CA THR A 217 10.59 3.98 -22.77
C THR A 217 9.98 3.01 -23.79
N ALA A 218 8.84 2.40 -23.46
CA ALA A 218 8.07 1.58 -24.39
C ALA A 218 7.31 2.40 -25.47
N GLY A 219 7.52 3.70 -25.53
CA GLY A 219 6.90 4.60 -26.49
C GLY A 219 5.51 5.10 -26.11
N ARG A 220 5.10 4.91 -24.85
CA ARG A 220 3.80 5.35 -24.36
C ARG A 220 3.84 6.77 -23.80
N LYS A 221 2.74 7.50 -23.97
CA LYS A 221 2.52 8.79 -23.29
C LYS A 221 1.71 8.58 -22.05
N VAL A 222 2.30 8.87 -20.88
CA VAL A 222 1.83 8.47 -19.58
C VAL A 222 1.27 9.64 -18.77
N ILE A 223 0.04 9.45 -18.29
CA ILE A 223 -0.52 10.24 -17.19
C ILE A 223 -0.33 9.44 -15.90
N MET A 224 0.29 10.05 -14.89
CA MET A 224 0.38 9.50 -13.53
C MET A 224 -0.61 10.21 -12.64
N VAL A 225 -1.42 9.43 -11.95
CA VAL A 225 -2.39 9.92 -10.96
C VAL A 225 -2.03 9.36 -9.58
N GLY A 226 -1.76 10.24 -8.64
CA GLY A 226 -1.34 9.89 -7.28
C GLY A 226 -1.84 10.90 -6.24
N ASP A 227 -1.56 10.63 -4.97
CA ASP A 227 -1.97 11.50 -3.86
C ASP A 227 -1.03 12.71 -3.64
N GLY A 228 0.06 12.76 -4.36
CA GLY A 228 1.03 13.87 -4.35
C GLY A 228 2.07 13.85 -3.23
N VAL A 229 1.85 13.14 -2.16
CA VAL A 229 2.76 13.16 -0.99
C VAL A 229 3.96 12.24 -1.20
N ASN A 230 3.70 10.98 -1.53
CA ASN A 230 4.74 9.97 -1.75
C ASN A 230 5.05 9.73 -3.23
N ASP A 231 4.29 10.36 -4.13
CA ASP A 231 4.33 10.10 -5.56
C ASP A 231 5.08 11.18 -6.36
N SER A 232 5.63 12.20 -5.71
CA SER A 232 6.29 13.33 -6.38
C SER A 232 7.32 12.94 -7.45
N PRO A 233 8.22 11.96 -7.22
CA PRO A 233 9.14 11.52 -8.26
C PRO A 233 8.44 10.86 -9.45
N ALA A 234 7.40 10.04 -9.21
CA ALA A 234 6.62 9.39 -10.25
C ALA A 234 5.79 10.41 -11.06
N LEU A 235 5.18 11.37 -10.36
CA LEU A 235 4.43 12.47 -10.99
C LEU A 235 5.33 13.31 -11.88
N SER A 236 6.57 13.55 -11.45
CA SER A 236 7.57 14.29 -12.24
C SER A 236 8.10 13.49 -13.43
N ALA A 237 8.18 12.17 -13.32
CA ALA A 237 8.64 11.28 -14.38
C ALA A 237 7.62 11.10 -15.50
N ALA A 238 6.32 11.22 -15.20
CA ALA A 238 5.25 11.10 -16.18
C ALA A 238 5.20 12.28 -17.15
N ASP A 239 4.58 12.09 -18.31
CA ASP A 239 4.28 13.19 -19.25
C ASP A 239 3.31 14.20 -18.63
N VAL A 240 2.37 13.70 -17.81
CA VAL A 240 1.45 14.50 -17.01
C VAL A 240 1.30 13.86 -15.62
N GLY A 241 1.56 14.61 -14.55
CA GLY A 241 1.29 14.21 -13.17
C GLY A 241 0.06 14.95 -12.62
N ILE A 242 -0.87 14.22 -11.99
CA ILE A 242 -2.11 14.73 -11.41
C ILE A 242 -2.24 14.30 -9.95
#